data_27546f81f29314fc5a87ca0cdc481c07
#
_entry.id   27546f81f29314fc5a87ca0cdc481c07
#
_cell.length_a   1.000
_cell.length_b   1.000
_cell.length_c   1.000
_cell.angle_alpha   90.00
_cell.angle_beta   90.00
_cell.angle_gamma   90.00
#
_symmetry.space_group_name_H-M   'P 1'
#
loop_
_entity.id
_entity.type
_entity.pdbx_description
1 polymer ?
#
loop_
_entity_poly.entity_id
_entity_poly.type
_entity_poly.pdbx_seq_one_letter_code
_entity_poly.pdbx_strand_id
1 'polypeptide(L)'
;MWGTASPGAIAARFARLVEQLGGDTGAAKAMGQQRDLLAAVGAAEPATLNQIAAKVNRGAPAISRAVDSLVRAGLVDRQADPDNRRRLALRLTEAGREYMNRPPATDRSLEGRLGKLAASELRALERGIEILERLPR
;
A
#
# COMPACT_ATOMS: atom_id res chain seq x y z
N MET A 1 42.10 4.37 -5.02
CA MET A 1 42.17 3.06 -4.55
C MET A 1 40.84 2.32 -4.71
N TRP A 2 40.89 1.31 -5.40
CA TRP A 2 39.74 0.46 -5.71
C TRP A 2 39.54 -0.54 -4.59
N GLY A 3 39.45 -0.01 -3.41
CA GLY A 3 39.40 -0.85 -2.27
C GLY A 3 38.08 -1.52 -2.11
N THR A 4 38.17 -2.63 -1.48
CA THR A 4 37.08 -3.27 -0.82
C THR A 4 36.34 -2.21 0.02
N ALA A 5 35.06 -2.01 -0.30
CA ALA A 5 34.24 -1.18 0.53
C ALA A 5 34.20 -1.79 1.94
N SER A 6 34.57 -1.01 2.94
CA SER A 6 34.53 -1.47 4.32
C SER A 6 33.10 -1.72 4.77
N PRO A 7 32.84 -2.73 5.62
CA PRO A 7 31.51 -2.96 6.15
C PRO A 7 30.88 -1.73 6.79
N GLY A 8 31.68 -0.93 7.50
CA GLY A 8 31.20 0.30 8.12
C GLY A 8 30.75 1.36 7.12
N ALA A 9 31.50 1.51 6.02
CA ALA A 9 31.14 2.46 4.97
C ALA A 9 29.87 2.04 4.24
N ILE A 10 29.73 0.76 3.96
CA ILE A 10 28.52 0.20 3.33
C ILE A 10 27.31 0.39 4.25
N ALA A 11 27.45 0.06 5.53
CA ALA A 11 26.39 0.22 6.51
C ALA A 11 25.91 1.66 6.60
N ALA A 12 26.84 2.63 6.65
CA ALA A 12 26.50 4.04 6.71
C ALA A 12 25.75 4.52 5.47
N ARG A 13 26.19 4.08 4.27
CA ARG A 13 25.51 4.40 3.01
C ARG A 13 24.12 3.80 2.96
N PHE A 14 24.00 2.54 3.37
CA PHE A 14 22.73 1.84 3.39
C PHE A 14 21.74 2.52 4.34
N ALA A 15 22.17 2.86 5.56
CA ALA A 15 21.32 3.54 6.54
C ALA A 15 20.79 4.88 6.02
N ARG A 16 21.67 5.68 5.40
CA ARG A 16 21.25 6.94 4.77
C ARG A 16 20.24 6.74 3.65
N LEU A 17 20.47 5.74 2.83
CA LEU A 17 19.58 5.42 1.72
C LEU A 17 18.20 4.99 2.21
N VAL A 18 18.16 4.15 3.24
CA VAL A 18 16.90 3.71 3.86
C VAL A 18 16.12 4.90 4.40
N GLU A 19 16.78 5.85 5.06
CA GLU A 19 16.12 7.08 5.52
C GLU A 19 15.56 7.89 4.37
N GLN A 20 16.31 8.05 3.29
CA GLN A 20 15.86 8.81 2.12
C GLN A 20 14.65 8.16 1.44
N LEU A 21 14.62 6.85 1.39
CA LEU A 21 13.52 6.09 0.77
C LEU A 21 12.34 5.88 1.72
N GLY A 22 12.58 5.92 3.03
CA GLY A 22 11.59 5.59 4.05
C GLY A 22 10.39 6.53 4.10
N GLY A 23 10.58 7.80 3.77
CA GLY A 23 9.48 8.77 3.69
C GLY A 23 8.43 8.38 2.66
N ASP A 24 8.89 7.84 1.55
CA ASP A 24 8.01 7.36 0.47
C ASP A 24 7.36 6.03 0.83
N THR A 25 8.02 5.22 1.64
CA THR A 25 7.50 3.91 2.08
C THR A 25 6.23 4.05 2.91
N GLY A 26 6.17 5.04 3.80
CA GLY A 26 4.97 5.29 4.60
C GLY A 26 3.77 5.68 3.75
N ALA A 27 3.97 6.57 2.77
CA ALA A 27 2.93 6.97 1.83
C ALA A 27 2.49 5.80 0.95
N ALA A 28 3.43 5.00 0.45
CA ALA A 28 3.12 3.83 -0.37
C ALA A 28 2.32 2.79 0.42
N LYS A 29 2.67 2.57 1.69
CA LYS A 29 1.93 1.67 2.57
C LYS A 29 0.50 2.15 2.79
N ALA A 30 0.31 3.45 3.04
CA ALA A 30 -1.02 4.04 3.23
C ALA A 30 -1.87 3.90 1.96
N MET A 31 -1.29 4.12 0.79
CA MET A 31 -1.98 3.94 -0.49
C MET A 31 -2.35 2.47 -0.73
N GLY A 32 -1.47 1.53 -0.39
CA GLY A 32 -1.76 0.11 -0.48
C GLY A 32 -2.91 -0.30 0.41
N GLN A 33 -2.96 0.19 1.64
CA GLN A 33 -4.06 -0.06 2.56
C GLN A 33 -5.39 0.51 2.04
N GLN A 34 -5.36 1.69 1.45
CA GLN A 34 -6.53 2.31 0.84
C GLN A 34 -7.07 1.47 -0.33
N ARG A 35 -6.19 0.98 -1.19
CA ARG A 35 -6.57 0.10 -2.29
C ARG A 35 -7.14 -1.23 -1.80
N ASP A 36 -6.59 -1.80 -0.73
CA ASP A 36 -7.10 -3.02 -0.12
C ASP A 36 -8.53 -2.85 0.39
N LEU A 37 -8.82 -1.71 1.01
CA LEU A 37 -10.18 -1.38 1.45
C LEU A 37 -11.13 -1.23 0.27
N LEU A 38 -10.73 -0.52 -0.77
CA LEU A 38 -11.53 -0.36 -1.97
C LEU A 38 -11.80 -1.71 -2.65
N ALA A 39 -10.80 -2.57 -2.72
CA ALA A 39 -10.95 -3.92 -3.27
C ALA A 39 -11.95 -4.75 -2.45
N ALA A 40 -11.89 -4.64 -1.12
CA ALA A 40 -12.82 -5.35 -0.24
C ALA A 40 -14.26 -4.86 -0.42
N VAL A 41 -14.46 -3.56 -0.58
CA VAL A 41 -15.78 -2.99 -0.86
C VAL A 41 -16.30 -3.50 -2.22
N GLY A 42 -15.48 -3.43 -3.26
CA GLY A 42 -15.86 -3.84 -4.60
C GLY A 42 -16.16 -5.33 -4.72
N ALA A 43 -15.49 -6.16 -3.93
CA ALA A 43 -15.67 -7.60 -3.97
C ALA A 43 -17.00 -8.07 -3.33
N ALA A 44 -17.58 -7.26 -2.44
CA ALA A 44 -18.74 -7.65 -1.65
C ALA A 44 -19.88 -6.63 -1.73
N GLU A 45 -19.95 -5.84 -2.80
CA GLU A 45 -20.98 -4.80 -2.94
C GLU A 45 -22.40 -5.37 -2.92
N PRO A 46 -23.31 -4.81 -2.12
CA PRO A 46 -23.08 -3.83 -1.06
C PRO A 46 -22.42 -4.48 0.16
N ALA A 47 -21.33 -3.88 0.65
CA ALA A 47 -20.54 -4.42 1.74
C ALA A 47 -20.83 -3.74 3.06
N THR A 48 -20.95 -4.50 4.15
CA THR A 48 -21.04 -3.93 5.50
C THR A 48 -19.64 -3.70 6.08
N LEU A 49 -19.53 -2.84 7.09
CA LEU A 49 -18.27 -2.61 7.79
C LEU A 49 -17.69 -3.89 8.36
N ASN A 50 -18.54 -4.77 8.91
CA ASN A 50 -18.08 -6.04 9.49
C ASN A 50 -17.50 -6.97 8.43
N GLN A 51 -18.10 -7.02 7.25
CA GLN A 51 -17.59 -7.81 6.13
C GLN A 51 -16.22 -7.31 5.68
N ILE A 52 -16.06 -6.00 5.60
CA ILE A 52 -14.80 -5.38 5.19
C ILE A 52 -13.72 -5.63 6.25
N ALA A 53 -14.05 -5.43 7.53
CA ALA A 53 -13.13 -5.66 8.64
C ALA A 53 -12.62 -7.10 8.65
N ALA A 54 -13.50 -8.07 8.42
CA ALA A 54 -13.12 -9.47 8.34
C ALA A 54 -12.17 -9.75 7.19
N LYS A 55 -12.41 -9.12 6.04
CA LYS A 55 -11.62 -9.33 4.83
C LYS A 55 -10.21 -8.74 4.91
N VAL A 56 -10.08 -7.55 5.50
CA VAL A 56 -8.78 -6.88 5.63
C VAL A 56 -8.08 -7.18 6.95
N ASN A 57 -8.69 -7.98 7.82
CA ASN A 57 -8.15 -8.41 9.10
C ASN A 57 -7.71 -7.24 9.99
N ARG A 58 -8.58 -6.25 10.12
CA ARG A 58 -8.36 -5.05 10.93
C ARG A 58 -9.52 -4.81 11.88
N GLY A 59 -9.25 -4.11 12.98
CA GLY A 59 -10.27 -3.76 13.95
C GLY A 59 -11.33 -2.81 13.39
N ALA A 60 -12.59 -3.00 13.79
CA ALA A 60 -13.71 -2.22 13.30
C ALA A 60 -13.55 -0.69 13.46
N PRO A 61 -13.00 -0.16 14.58
CA PRO A 61 -12.79 1.30 14.69
C PRO A 61 -11.84 1.88 13.65
N ALA A 62 -10.75 1.15 13.34
CA ALA A 62 -9.78 1.58 12.31
C ALA A 62 -10.42 1.57 10.92
N ILE A 63 -11.20 0.53 10.62
CA ILE A 63 -11.91 0.40 9.36
C ILE A 63 -12.95 1.50 9.21
N SER A 64 -13.69 1.82 10.26
CA SER A 64 -14.70 2.88 10.22
C SER A 64 -14.08 4.23 9.87
N ARG A 65 -12.94 4.57 10.47
CA ARG A 65 -12.22 5.82 10.15
C ARG A 65 -11.69 5.84 8.72
N ALA A 66 -11.13 4.73 8.27
CA ALA A 66 -10.60 4.62 6.93
C ALA A 66 -11.72 4.74 5.88
N VAL A 67 -12.85 4.11 6.12
CA VAL A 67 -14.03 4.22 5.26
C VAL A 67 -14.57 5.64 5.24
N ASP A 68 -14.62 6.33 6.37
CA ASP A 68 -15.03 7.74 6.43
C ASP A 68 -14.15 8.61 5.54
N SER A 69 -12.84 8.36 5.54
CA SER A 69 -11.91 9.06 4.66
C SER A 69 -12.19 8.80 3.18
N LEU A 70 -12.50 7.55 2.83
CA LEU A 70 -12.84 7.18 1.45
C LEU A 70 -14.15 7.82 1.00
N VAL A 71 -15.13 7.90 1.90
CA VAL A 71 -16.40 8.58 1.60
C VAL A 71 -16.17 10.06 1.36
N ARG A 72 -15.37 10.73 2.20
CA ARG A 72 -15.02 12.15 2.01
C ARG A 72 -14.26 12.39 0.71
N ALA A 73 -13.43 11.44 0.31
CA ALA A 73 -12.69 11.52 -0.96
C ALA A 73 -13.57 11.25 -2.18
N GLY A 74 -14.82 10.82 -1.98
CA GLY A 74 -15.73 10.53 -3.08
C GLY A 74 -15.49 9.18 -3.76
N LEU A 75 -14.73 8.29 -3.13
CA LEU A 75 -14.39 6.97 -3.70
C LEU A 75 -15.37 5.87 -3.29
N VAL A 76 -16.05 6.06 -2.16
CA VAL A 76 -17.01 5.11 -1.60
C VAL A 76 -18.30 5.87 -1.27
N ASP A 77 -19.43 5.24 -1.54
CA ASP A 77 -20.74 5.75 -1.19
C ASP A 77 -21.34 4.90 -0.08
N ARG A 78 -22.04 5.56 0.83
CA ARG A 78 -22.63 4.96 2.01
C ARG A 78 -24.15 5.01 1.87
N GLN A 79 -24.81 3.86 1.84
CA GLN A 79 -26.25 3.75 1.67
C GLN A 79 -26.83 2.82 2.73
N ALA A 80 -28.15 2.93 2.97
CA ALA A 80 -28.84 1.96 3.80
C ALA A 80 -28.83 0.59 3.12
N ASP A 81 -28.58 -0.45 3.92
CA ASP A 81 -28.62 -1.82 3.43
C ASP A 81 -30.07 -2.15 2.99
N PRO A 82 -30.30 -2.63 1.74
CA PRO A 82 -31.63 -3.01 1.29
C PRO A 82 -32.30 -4.07 2.17
N ASP A 83 -31.52 -4.97 2.74
CA ASP A 83 -32.01 -6.08 3.55
C ASP A 83 -32.18 -5.69 5.02
N ASN A 84 -31.49 -4.66 5.48
CA ASN A 84 -31.58 -4.19 6.86
C ASN A 84 -31.26 -2.71 6.94
N ARG A 85 -32.28 -1.87 7.03
CA ARG A 85 -32.16 -0.42 7.05
C ARG A 85 -31.36 0.14 8.24
N ARG A 86 -31.11 -0.68 9.26
CA ARG A 86 -30.26 -0.29 10.40
C ARG A 86 -28.78 -0.42 10.10
N ARG A 87 -28.42 -1.13 9.03
CA ARG A 87 -27.03 -1.28 8.58
C ARG A 87 -26.74 -0.32 7.45
N LEU A 88 -25.49 0.14 7.43
CA LEU A 88 -24.99 0.88 6.29
C LEU A 88 -24.25 -0.08 5.36
N ALA A 89 -24.55 0.02 4.09
CA ALA A 89 -23.88 -0.71 3.03
C ALA A 89 -22.99 0.24 2.26
N LEU A 90 -21.84 -0.25 1.85
CA LEU A 90 -20.82 0.52 1.14
C LEU A 90 -20.71 0.04 -0.30
N ARG A 91 -20.57 0.98 -1.21
CA ARG A 91 -20.37 0.72 -2.64
C ARG A 91 -19.27 1.62 -3.16
N LEU A 92 -18.53 1.15 -4.14
CA LEU A 92 -17.61 2.00 -4.87
C LEU A 92 -18.41 3.00 -5.70
N THR A 93 -17.94 4.25 -5.71
CA THR A 93 -18.42 5.24 -6.67
C THR A 93 -17.75 5.00 -8.02
N GLU A 94 -18.19 5.70 -9.06
CA GLU A 94 -17.49 5.67 -10.34
C GLU A 94 -16.03 6.10 -10.18
N ALA A 95 -15.78 7.15 -9.40
CA ALA A 95 -14.42 7.60 -9.09
C ALA A 95 -13.61 6.53 -8.35
N GLY A 96 -14.24 5.75 -7.47
CA GLY A 96 -13.60 4.65 -6.77
C GLY A 96 -13.19 3.53 -7.72
N ARG A 97 -14.02 3.19 -8.68
CA ARG A 97 -13.72 2.19 -9.71
C ARG A 97 -12.58 2.66 -10.62
N GLU A 98 -12.61 3.91 -11.03
CA GLU A 98 -11.53 4.50 -11.82
C GLU A 98 -10.20 4.47 -11.07
N TYR A 99 -10.23 4.81 -9.79
CA TYR A 99 -9.05 4.75 -8.94
C TYR A 99 -8.46 3.33 -8.90
N MET A 100 -9.30 2.32 -8.77
CA MET A 100 -8.87 0.92 -8.75
C MET A 100 -8.30 0.45 -10.09
N ASN A 101 -8.73 1.04 -11.19
CA ASN A 101 -8.25 0.69 -12.52
C ASN A 101 -6.95 1.41 -12.89
N ARG A 102 -6.54 2.42 -12.13
CA ARG A 102 -5.27 3.11 -12.36
C ARG A 102 -4.10 2.28 -11.87
N PRO A 103 -2.95 2.33 -12.57
CA PRO A 103 -1.74 1.69 -12.07
C PRO A 103 -1.38 2.24 -10.69
N PRO A 104 -1.03 1.39 -9.73
CA PRO A 104 -0.72 1.84 -8.38
C PRO A 104 0.59 2.61 -8.26
N ALA A 105 1.48 2.48 -9.22
CA ALA A 105 2.81 3.07 -9.16
C ALA A 105 2.76 4.56 -9.47
N THR A 106 3.04 5.39 -8.48
CA THR A 106 3.43 6.77 -8.71
C THR A 106 4.94 6.81 -8.93
N ASP A 107 5.43 7.80 -9.66
CA ASP A 107 6.88 7.97 -9.85
C ASP A 107 7.64 8.14 -8.53
N ARG A 108 6.94 8.47 -7.46
CA ARG A 108 7.52 8.64 -6.12
C ARG A 108 7.53 7.37 -5.30
N SER A 109 6.77 6.34 -5.67
CA SER A 109 6.80 5.07 -4.95
C SER A 109 8.14 4.38 -5.20
N LEU A 110 8.56 3.57 -4.24
CA LEU A 110 9.78 2.78 -4.40
C LEU A 110 9.68 1.87 -5.63
N GLU A 111 8.54 1.23 -5.82
CA GLU A 111 8.28 0.39 -6.99
C GLU A 111 8.41 1.17 -8.29
N GLY A 112 7.82 2.35 -8.38
CA GLY A 112 7.91 3.20 -9.57
C GLY A 112 9.34 3.63 -9.86
N ARG A 113 10.11 3.95 -8.82
CA ARG A 113 11.53 4.33 -8.95
C ARG A 113 12.37 3.14 -9.39
N LEU A 114 12.14 1.96 -8.83
CA LEU A 114 12.83 0.75 -9.23
C LEU A 114 12.49 0.33 -10.66
N GLY A 115 11.28 0.61 -11.10
CA GLY A 115 10.85 0.33 -12.47
C GLY A 115 11.64 1.06 -13.55
N LYS A 116 12.36 2.12 -13.18
CA LYS A 116 13.23 2.89 -14.09
C LYS A 116 14.61 2.27 -14.25
N LEU A 117 14.93 1.27 -13.45
CA LEU A 117 16.24 0.60 -13.51
C LEU A 117 16.30 -0.38 -14.67
N ALA A 118 17.52 -0.57 -15.20
CA ALA A 118 17.77 -1.62 -16.16
C ALA A 118 17.60 -3.01 -15.51
N ALA A 119 17.29 -4.02 -16.32
CA ALA A 119 17.11 -5.38 -15.82
C ALA A 119 18.34 -5.90 -15.06
N SER A 120 19.54 -5.55 -15.52
CA SER A 120 20.79 -5.92 -14.83
C SER A 120 20.91 -5.27 -13.46
N GLU A 121 20.46 -4.03 -13.34
CA GLU A 121 20.46 -3.30 -12.07
C GLU A 121 19.45 -3.88 -11.08
N LEU A 122 18.27 -4.24 -11.56
CA LEU A 122 17.25 -4.90 -10.73
C LEU A 122 17.76 -6.24 -10.19
N ARG A 123 18.43 -7.03 -11.02
CA ARG A 123 19.01 -8.31 -10.60
C ARG A 123 20.12 -8.13 -9.57
N ALA A 124 20.95 -7.10 -9.77
CA ALA A 124 22.01 -6.78 -8.80
C ALA A 124 21.42 -6.36 -7.45
N LEU A 125 20.36 -5.57 -7.48
CA LEU A 125 19.66 -5.13 -6.27
C LEU A 125 18.99 -6.31 -5.55
N GLU A 126 18.33 -7.18 -6.29
CA GLU A 126 17.71 -8.40 -5.77
C GLU A 126 18.76 -9.28 -5.08
N ARG A 127 19.91 -9.46 -5.71
CA ARG A 127 21.01 -10.19 -5.13
C ARG A 127 21.51 -9.56 -3.83
N GLY A 128 21.61 -8.23 -3.80
CA GLY A 128 22.00 -7.50 -2.59
C GLY A 128 21.01 -7.71 -1.45
N ILE A 129 19.73 -7.68 -1.76
CA ILE A 129 18.66 -7.91 -0.76
C ILE A 129 18.75 -9.34 -0.21
N GLU A 130 18.92 -10.33 -1.07
CA GLU A 130 19.07 -11.73 -0.66
C GLU A 130 20.27 -11.92 0.30
N ILE A 131 21.37 -11.23 0.02
CA ILE A 131 22.53 -11.25 0.89
C ILE A 131 22.22 -10.69 2.27
N LEU A 132 21.49 -9.57 2.31
CA LEU A 132 21.10 -8.93 3.58
C LEU A 132 20.12 -9.80 4.38
N GLU A 133 19.20 -10.46 3.68
CA GLU A 133 18.20 -11.35 4.32
C GLU A 133 18.85 -12.54 5.01
N ARG A 134 20.03 -12.96 4.57
CA ARG A 134 20.77 -14.07 5.15
C ARG A 134 21.58 -13.68 6.39
N LEU A 135 21.68 -12.39 6.70
CA LEU A 135 22.42 -11.96 7.89
C LEU A 135 21.69 -12.41 9.15
N PRO A 136 22.41 -12.93 10.15
CA PRO A 136 21.80 -13.26 11.43
C PRO A 136 21.27 -12.02 12.12
N ARG A 137 20.14 -12.17 12.77
CA ARG A 137 19.51 -11.08 13.54
C ARG A 137 20.17 -10.95 14.90
#